data_3e76f289f0eaa9d512f5ff08d93610c1
#
_entry.id   3e76f289f0eaa9d512f5ff08d93610c1
#
_cell.length_a   1.000
_cell.length_b   1.000
_cell.length_c   1.000
_cell.angle_alpha   90.00
_cell.angle_beta   90.00
_cell.angle_gamma   90.00
#
_symmetry.space_group_name_H-M   'P 1'
#
loop_
_entity.id
_entity.type
_entity.pdbx_description
1 polymer ?
#
loop_
_entity_poly.entity_id
_entity_poly.type
_entity_poly.pdbx_seq_one_letter_code
_entity_poly.pdbx_strand_id
1 'polypeptide(L)'
;MLWPRNDESVKTAFAKDIENLHLIYDYDAENPTTGEPEKWRYEMWFRSADRIVYAIHGGPMAGRLNYQTADYQCIRPGELWQCNWLEETGTTCSLVYDIKNRKITTMLNFSKGHWEYPEKAHGNKRNEEDFKRWKELAKIGIQTDRKILNDQAKILEAFHGAGELHDIDLNASTL
;
A
#
# COMPACT_ATOMS: atom_id res chain seq x y z
N MET A 1 -17.94 1.48 10.08
CA MET A 1 -18.24 0.07 10.42
C MET A 1 -17.00 -0.48 11.07
N LEU A 2 -17.09 -0.84 12.32
CA LEU A 2 -15.93 -1.38 13.02
C LEU A 2 -15.71 -2.81 12.48
N TRP A 3 -14.54 -3.02 11.97
CA TRP A 3 -13.96 -4.33 11.74
C TRP A 3 -14.26 -5.21 12.96
N PRO A 4 -14.52 -6.53 12.84
CA PRO A 4 -14.83 -7.36 14.01
C PRO A 4 -13.59 -7.57 14.89
N ARG A 5 -13.03 -6.44 15.36
CA ARG A 5 -11.85 -6.40 16.26
C ARG A 5 -12.09 -7.11 17.60
N ASN A 6 -13.35 -7.46 17.88
CA ASN A 6 -13.76 -8.16 19.09
C ASN A 6 -13.93 -9.68 18.89
N ASP A 7 -13.78 -10.20 17.69
CA ASP A 7 -13.80 -11.63 17.42
C ASP A 7 -12.40 -12.22 17.67
N GLU A 8 -12.25 -13.00 18.72
CA GLU A 8 -10.96 -13.60 19.09
C GLU A 8 -10.41 -14.55 18.04
N SER A 9 -11.27 -15.20 17.25
CA SER A 9 -10.83 -16.07 16.16
C SER A 9 -10.17 -15.25 15.04
N VAL A 10 -10.70 -14.07 14.75
CA VAL A 10 -10.13 -13.16 13.75
C VAL A 10 -8.84 -12.52 14.25
N LYS A 11 -8.74 -12.16 15.52
CA LYS A 11 -7.50 -11.65 16.12
C LYS A 11 -6.39 -12.70 16.06
N THR A 12 -6.72 -13.94 16.40
CA THR A 12 -5.76 -15.06 16.34
C THR A 12 -5.29 -15.30 14.89
N ALA A 13 -6.21 -15.24 13.93
CA ALA A 13 -5.88 -15.37 12.52
C ALA A 13 -5.00 -14.20 12.05
N PHE A 14 -5.33 -12.96 12.44
CA PHE A 14 -4.54 -11.79 12.11
C PHE A 14 -3.09 -11.91 12.62
N ALA A 15 -2.92 -12.25 13.89
CA ALA A 15 -1.60 -12.41 14.49
C ALA A 15 -0.75 -13.48 13.79
N LYS A 16 -1.39 -14.52 13.26
CA LYS A 16 -0.71 -15.61 12.54
C LYS A 16 -0.40 -15.27 11.08
N ASP A 17 -1.35 -14.64 10.39
CA ASP A 17 -1.35 -14.53 8.93
C ASP A 17 -0.75 -13.19 8.45
N ILE A 18 -0.90 -12.12 9.22
CA ILE A 18 -0.67 -10.75 8.76
C ILE A 18 0.29 -9.97 9.68
N GLU A 19 0.14 -10.07 11.00
CA GLU A 19 0.89 -9.22 11.91
C GLU A 19 2.40 -9.35 11.72
N ASN A 20 3.06 -8.20 11.56
CA ASN A 20 4.51 -8.12 11.33
C ASN A 20 5.00 -8.84 10.05
N LEU A 21 4.10 -9.17 9.13
CA LEU A 21 4.43 -9.79 7.85
C LEU A 21 5.00 -8.76 6.89
N HIS A 22 6.07 -9.13 6.19
CA HIS A 22 6.73 -8.34 5.18
C HIS A 22 6.65 -9.05 3.82
N LEU A 23 6.22 -8.34 2.79
CA LEU A 23 6.09 -8.84 1.43
C LEU A 23 6.90 -7.98 0.45
N ILE A 24 7.62 -8.65 -0.45
CA ILE A 24 8.22 -8.03 -1.63
C ILE A 24 7.56 -8.68 -2.85
N TYR A 25 6.99 -7.85 -3.74
CA TYR A 25 6.25 -8.34 -4.89
C TYR A 25 6.42 -7.43 -6.12
N ASP A 26 6.29 -8.02 -7.30
CA ASP A 26 6.37 -7.33 -8.58
C ASP A 26 5.03 -7.39 -9.30
N TYR A 27 4.58 -6.23 -9.80
CA TYR A 27 3.60 -6.17 -10.87
C TYR A 27 4.30 -6.30 -12.22
N ASP A 28 3.74 -7.13 -13.09
CA ASP A 28 4.08 -7.15 -14.52
C ASP A 28 3.37 -5.97 -15.18
N ALA A 29 4.12 -5.02 -15.67
CA ALA A 29 3.62 -3.77 -16.19
C ALA A 29 4.30 -3.37 -17.49
N GLU A 30 3.85 -2.28 -18.08
CA GLU A 30 4.49 -1.66 -19.24
C GLU A 30 4.91 -0.24 -18.87
N ASN A 31 6.05 0.18 -19.37
CA ASN A 31 6.50 1.55 -19.24
C ASN A 31 5.48 2.49 -19.89
N PRO A 32 4.90 3.45 -19.18
CA PRO A 32 3.82 4.29 -19.69
C PRO A 32 4.24 5.22 -20.84
N THR A 33 5.55 5.39 -21.06
CA THR A 33 6.10 6.25 -22.12
C THR A 33 6.54 5.45 -23.33
N THR A 34 7.21 4.30 -23.12
CA THR A 34 7.80 3.51 -24.19
C THR A 34 6.97 2.30 -24.61
N GLY A 35 6.07 1.83 -23.74
CA GLY A 35 5.31 0.59 -23.93
C GLY A 35 6.12 -0.69 -23.70
N GLU A 36 7.39 -0.57 -23.30
CA GLU A 36 8.23 -1.74 -23.05
C GLU A 36 7.84 -2.43 -21.74
N PRO A 37 7.93 -3.78 -21.68
CA PRO A 37 7.67 -4.52 -20.44
C PRO A 37 8.59 -4.08 -19.30
N GLU A 38 8.04 -3.83 -18.13
CA GLU A 38 8.81 -3.50 -16.93
C GLU A 38 8.21 -4.13 -15.68
N LYS A 39 8.98 -4.15 -14.59
CA LYS A 39 8.55 -4.62 -13.28
C LYS A 39 8.37 -3.45 -12.34
N TRP A 40 7.18 -3.32 -11.78
CA TRP A 40 6.94 -2.36 -10.72
C TRP A 40 7.05 -3.08 -9.38
N ARG A 41 8.20 -2.95 -8.74
CA ARG A 41 8.50 -3.59 -7.46
C ARG A 41 7.98 -2.76 -6.31
N TYR A 42 7.25 -3.44 -5.43
CA TYR A 42 6.72 -2.90 -4.17
C TYR A 42 7.20 -3.75 -2.99
N GLU A 43 7.40 -3.07 -1.87
CA GLU A 43 7.74 -3.64 -0.58
C GLU A 43 6.71 -3.17 0.43
N MET A 44 6.07 -4.09 1.15
CA MET A 44 4.98 -3.81 2.08
C MET A 44 5.21 -4.54 3.40
N TRP A 45 5.16 -3.79 4.49
CA TRP A 45 5.20 -4.32 5.84
C TRP A 45 3.88 -4.05 6.55
N PHE A 46 3.15 -5.10 6.90
CA PHE A 46 1.94 -5.04 7.72
C PHE A 46 2.34 -4.90 9.19
N ARG A 47 2.65 -3.65 9.59
CA ARG A 47 3.34 -3.32 10.84
C ARG A 47 2.53 -3.65 12.09
N SER A 48 1.21 -3.39 12.09
CA SER A 48 0.30 -3.63 13.21
C SER A 48 -1.15 -3.78 12.72
N ALA A 49 -2.09 -3.95 13.65
CA ALA A 49 -3.52 -4.10 13.36
C ALA A 49 -4.16 -2.88 12.66
N ASP A 50 -3.45 -1.75 12.57
CA ASP A 50 -3.95 -0.51 11.99
C ASP A 50 -2.88 0.31 11.23
N ARG A 51 -1.68 -0.26 11.00
CA ARG A 51 -0.58 0.44 10.31
C ARG A 51 0.12 -0.45 9.30
N ILE A 52 0.37 0.14 8.13
CA ILE A 52 1.26 -0.39 7.10
C ILE A 52 2.41 0.57 6.86
N VAL A 53 3.55 0.04 6.46
CA VAL A 53 4.71 0.78 5.97
C VAL A 53 5.08 0.20 4.62
N TYR A 54 5.43 1.04 3.65
CA TYR A 54 5.79 0.55 2.33
C TYR A 54 6.82 1.43 1.62
N ALA A 55 7.53 0.80 0.69
CA ALA A 55 8.41 1.45 -0.27
C ALA A 55 8.06 0.99 -1.69
N ILE A 56 8.20 1.90 -2.64
CA ILE A 56 8.00 1.64 -4.06
C ILE A 56 9.36 1.76 -4.75
N HIS A 57 9.81 0.68 -5.37
CA HIS A 57 11.13 0.56 -5.99
C HIS A 57 11.08 0.60 -7.51
N GLY A 58 9.91 0.43 -8.13
CA GLY A 58 9.74 0.41 -9.58
C GLY A 58 8.48 1.12 -10.06
N GLY A 59 8.45 1.48 -11.34
CA GLY A 59 7.34 2.17 -11.98
C GLY A 59 7.28 3.68 -11.70
N PRO A 60 6.19 4.35 -12.11
CA PRO A 60 6.07 5.81 -12.01
C PRO A 60 6.18 6.37 -10.58
N MET A 61 5.83 5.55 -9.57
CA MET A 61 5.85 5.95 -8.16
C MET A 61 7.14 5.54 -7.44
N ALA A 62 8.18 5.07 -8.15
CA ALA A 62 9.45 4.66 -7.56
C ALA A 62 10.09 5.78 -6.72
N GLY A 63 10.71 5.41 -5.58
CA GLY A 63 11.30 6.38 -4.67
C GLY A 63 10.33 6.96 -3.63
N ARG A 64 9.12 6.38 -3.50
CA ARG A 64 8.15 6.77 -2.47
C ARG A 64 8.25 5.81 -1.26
N LEU A 65 8.55 6.38 -0.08
CA LEU A 65 8.54 5.69 1.21
C LEU A 65 7.41 6.25 2.07
N ASN A 66 6.46 5.41 2.45
CA ASN A 66 5.24 5.86 3.09
C ASN A 66 4.78 4.92 4.21
N TYR A 67 3.88 5.40 5.04
CA TYR A 67 3.13 4.62 6.02
C TYR A 67 1.71 5.15 6.14
N GLN A 68 0.74 4.27 6.41
CA GLN A 68 -0.67 4.63 6.45
C GLN A 68 -1.40 3.95 7.60
N THR A 69 -2.52 4.54 7.99
CA THR A 69 -3.55 3.82 8.71
C THR A 69 -4.20 2.85 7.74
N ALA A 70 -4.34 1.59 8.15
CA ALA A 70 -4.92 0.55 7.31
C ALA A 70 -6.00 -0.22 8.05
N ASP A 71 -7.02 -0.62 7.31
CA ASP A 71 -8.06 -1.52 7.78
C ASP A 71 -7.92 -2.88 7.11
N TYR A 72 -7.98 -3.93 7.92
CA TYR A 72 -7.89 -5.30 7.43
C TYR A 72 -9.22 -6.02 7.53
N GLN A 73 -9.52 -6.84 6.55
CA GLN A 73 -10.68 -7.72 6.52
C GLN A 73 -10.22 -9.15 6.28
N CYS A 74 -10.56 -10.05 7.19
CA CYS A 74 -10.34 -11.47 7.00
C CYS A 74 -11.43 -12.02 6.06
N ILE A 75 -11.05 -12.41 4.86
CA ILE A 75 -11.96 -13.07 3.92
C ILE A 75 -12.00 -14.57 4.25
N ARG A 76 -10.82 -15.16 4.49
CA ARG A 76 -10.67 -16.55 4.89
C ARG A 76 -9.36 -16.75 5.67
N PRO A 77 -9.44 -17.16 6.94
CA PRO A 77 -8.26 -17.38 7.78
C PRO A 77 -7.28 -18.35 7.12
N GLY A 78 -5.99 -18.01 7.15
CA GLY A 78 -4.92 -18.81 6.56
C GLY A 78 -4.84 -18.75 5.03
N GLU A 79 -5.76 -18.05 4.35
CA GLU A 79 -5.81 -18.04 2.89
C GLU A 79 -5.93 -16.65 2.28
N LEU A 80 -6.91 -15.84 2.71
CA LEU A 80 -7.25 -14.58 2.04
C LEU A 80 -7.52 -13.45 3.03
N TRP A 81 -6.82 -12.34 2.83
CA TRP A 81 -6.99 -11.09 3.56
C TRP A 81 -7.13 -9.91 2.62
N GLN A 82 -7.91 -8.91 3.02
CA GLN A 82 -7.98 -7.62 2.35
C GLN A 82 -7.44 -6.53 3.26
N CYS A 83 -6.60 -5.65 2.70
CA CYS A 83 -6.05 -4.49 3.37
C CYS A 83 -6.43 -3.23 2.59
N ASN A 84 -7.01 -2.24 3.27
CA ASN A 84 -7.50 -1.02 2.66
C ASN A 84 -6.90 0.20 3.36
N TRP A 85 -6.57 1.25 2.59
CA TRP A 85 -6.10 2.52 3.15
C TRP A 85 -6.39 3.71 2.24
N LEU A 86 -6.38 4.89 2.85
CA LEU A 86 -6.43 6.18 2.16
C LEU A 86 -5.10 6.89 2.35
N GLU A 87 -4.59 7.48 1.29
CA GLU A 87 -3.35 8.25 1.32
C GLU A 87 -3.61 9.76 1.40
N GLU A 88 -2.64 10.48 1.94
CA GLU A 88 -2.60 11.94 2.00
C GLU A 88 -2.70 12.61 0.64
N THR A 89 -2.31 11.92 -0.43
CA THR A 89 -2.47 12.35 -1.83
C THR A 89 -3.91 12.26 -2.33
N GLY A 90 -4.85 11.74 -1.52
CA GLY A 90 -6.22 11.45 -1.92
C GLY A 90 -6.38 10.15 -2.71
N THR A 91 -5.35 9.33 -2.78
CA THR A 91 -5.40 7.99 -3.41
C THR A 91 -6.00 6.99 -2.44
N THR A 92 -6.91 6.16 -2.93
CA THR A 92 -7.49 5.04 -2.16
C THR A 92 -6.93 3.73 -2.67
N CYS A 93 -6.56 2.86 -1.75
CA CYS A 93 -5.94 1.58 -2.06
C CYS A 93 -6.72 0.44 -1.42
N SER A 94 -6.88 -0.63 -2.18
CA SER A 94 -7.41 -1.91 -1.71
C SER A 94 -6.54 -3.03 -2.25
N LEU A 95 -6.04 -3.87 -1.36
CA LEU A 95 -5.13 -4.95 -1.67
C LEU A 95 -5.68 -6.26 -1.09
N VAL A 96 -5.77 -7.30 -1.92
CA VAL A 96 -6.08 -8.65 -1.47
C VAL A 96 -4.81 -9.49 -1.50
N TYR A 97 -4.46 -10.03 -0.34
CA TYR A 97 -3.35 -10.96 -0.16
C TYR A 97 -3.88 -12.40 -0.18
N ASP A 98 -3.51 -13.14 -1.22
CA ASP A 98 -3.75 -14.57 -1.35
C ASP A 98 -2.50 -15.32 -0.88
N ILE A 99 -2.55 -15.78 0.37
CA ILE A 99 -1.46 -16.49 1.03
C ILE A 99 -1.14 -17.77 0.28
N LYS A 100 -2.18 -18.53 -0.05
CA LYS A 100 -2.07 -19.86 -0.64
C LYS A 100 -1.43 -19.82 -2.03
N ASN A 101 -1.82 -18.87 -2.86
CA ASN A 101 -1.33 -18.74 -4.23
C ASN A 101 -0.16 -17.74 -4.35
N ARG A 102 0.28 -17.14 -3.23
CA ARG A 102 1.35 -16.14 -3.19
C ARG A 102 1.10 -15.01 -4.19
N LYS A 103 -0.09 -14.42 -4.11
CA LYS A 103 -0.54 -13.40 -5.08
C LYS A 103 -1.09 -12.19 -4.34
N ILE A 104 -0.81 -11.02 -4.90
CA ILE A 104 -1.44 -9.76 -4.55
C ILE A 104 -2.38 -9.35 -5.66
N THR A 105 -3.61 -8.98 -5.30
CA THR A 105 -4.57 -8.35 -6.22
C THR A 105 -4.88 -6.98 -5.68
N THR A 106 -4.66 -5.93 -6.49
CA THR A 106 -4.73 -4.55 -6.03
C THR A 106 -5.70 -3.73 -6.86
N MET A 107 -6.45 -2.86 -6.19
CA MET A 107 -7.16 -1.74 -6.80
C MET A 107 -6.59 -0.45 -6.21
N LEU A 108 -6.02 0.40 -7.06
CA LEU A 108 -5.53 1.73 -6.71
C LEU A 108 -6.39 2.77 -7.41
N ASN A 109 -7.05 3.63 -6.65
CA ASN A 109 -7.82 4.75 -7.16
C ASN A 109 -7.03 6.04 -6.90
N PHE A 110 -6.14 6.36 -7.84
CA PHE A 110 -5.30 7.54 -7.75
C PHE A 110 -6.10 8.82 -7.89
N SER A 111 -5.78 9.83 -7.06
CA SER A 111 -6.20 11.19 -7.33
C SER A 111 -5.52 11.70 -8.61
N LYS A 112 -6.14 12.69 -9.27
CA LYS A 112 -5.57 13.31 -10.47
C LYS A 112 -4.16 13.82 -10.24
N GLY A 113 -3.95 14.56 -9.15
CA GLY A 113 -2.63 15.11 -8.84
C GLY A 113 -1.56 14.05 -8.62
N HIS A 114 -1.91 12.95 -7.96
CA HIS A 114 -0.95 11.86 -7.73
C HIS A 114 -0.56 11.16 -9.05
N TRP A 115 -1.53 10.92 -9.94
CA TRP A 115 -1.29 10.23 -11.19
C TRP A 115 -0.58 11.08 -12.24
N GLU A 116 -0.98 12.36 -12.38
CA GLU A 116 -0.41 13.25 -13.41
C GLU A 116 0.95 13.83 -13.02
N TYR A 117 1.27 13.87 -11.72
CA TYR A 117 2.54 14.40 -11.19
C TYR A 117 3.24 13.38 -10.28
N PRO A 118 3.54 12.17 -10.78
CA PRO A 118 4.10 11.10 -9.95
C PRO A 118 5.44 11.48 -9.31
N GLU A 119 6.26 12.28 -9.99
CA GLU A 119 7.53 12.79 -9.47
C GLU A 119 7.36 13.64 -8.19
N LYS A 120 6.21 14.31 -8.03
CA LYS A 120 5.89 15.07 -6.81
C LYS A 120 5.44 14.18 -5.65
N ALA A 121 5.12 12.93 -5.92
CA ALA A 121 4.78 11.94 -4.91
C ALA A 121 6.01 11.14 -4.42
N HIS A 122 7.18 11.30 -5.04
CA HIS A 122 8.43 10.72 -4.56
C HIS A 122 8.87 11.35 -3.22
N GLY A 123 9.65 10.63 -2.45
CA GLY A 123 10.20 11.09 -1.18
C GLY A 123 9.79 10.22 0.00
N ASN A 124 9.89 10.76 1.19
CA ASN A 124 9.67 10.05 2.43
C ASN A 124 8.69 10.79 3.33
N LYS A 125 7.62 10.16 3.75
CA LYS A 125 6.59 10.75 4.63
C LYS A 125 7.15 11.31 5.95
N ARG A 126 8.30 10.81 6.41
CA ARG A 126 8.98 11.34 7.60
C ARG A 126 9.60 12.71 7.38
N ASN A 127 9.75 13.14 6.10
CA ASN A 127 10.14 14.48 5.74
C ASN A 127 8.88 15.35 5.67
N GLU A 128 8.82 16.40 6.49
CA GLU A 128 7.65 17.28 6.58
C GLU A 128 7.33 17.99 5.26
N GLU A 129 8.35 18.36 4.47
CA GLU A 129 8.15 19.04 3.19
C GLU A 129 7.58 18.07 2.14
N ASP A 130 8.03 16.81 2.13
CA ASP A 130 7.44 15.78 1.29
C ASP A 130 5.97 15.56 1.68
N PHE A 131 5.69 15.41 2.97
CA PHE A 131 4.33 15.18 3.46
C PHE A 131 3.39 16.35 3.14
N LYS A 132 3.84 17.60 3.29
CA LYS A 132 3.07 18.80 2.87
C LYS A 132 2.81 18.78 1.37
N ARG A 133 3.84 18.54 0.56
CA ARG A 133 3.73 18.47 -0.91
C ARG A 133 2.72 17.43 -1.36
N TRP A 134 2.70 16.25 -0.72
CA TRP A 134 1.76 15.19 -1.05
C TRP A 134 0.31 15.56 -0.77
N LYS A 135 0.04 16.28 0.32
CA LYS A 135 -1.30 16.80 0.63
C LYS A 135 -1.80 17.79 -0.44
N GLU A 136 -0.92 18.54 -1.07
CA GLU A 136 -1.30 19.46 -2.14
C GLU A 136 -1.73 18.71 -3.41
N LEU A 137 -1.21 17.51 -3.66
CA LEU A 137 -1.65 16.67 -4.79
C LEU A 137 -3.13 16.29 -4.68
N ALA A 138 -3.65 16.09 -3.48
CA ALA A 138 -5.05 15.76 -3.25
C ALA A 138 -6.03 16.86 -3.68
N LYS A 139 -5.56 18.10 -3.81
CA LYS A 139 -6.37 19.29 -4.16
C LYS A 139 -6.45 19.51 -5.66
N ILE A 140 -5.70 18.78 -6.47
CA ILE A 140 -5.66 18.93 -7.93
C ILE A 140 -6.82 18.18 -8.57
N GLY A 141 -7.59 18.88 -9.41
CA GLY A 141 -8.73 18.33 -10.12
C GLY A 141 -10.01 18.29 -9.30
N ILE A 142 -11.05 17.73 -9.87
CA ILE A 142 -12.32 17.47 -9.20
C ILE A 142 -12.34 16.04 -8.63
N GLN A 143 -13.23 15.77 -7.70
CA GLN A 143 -13.28 14.47 -7.00
C GLN A 143 -13.42 13.25 -7.93
N THR A 144 -14.07 13.41 -9.09
CA THR A 144 -14.23 12.36 -10.09
C THR A 144 -13.03 12.20 -11.04
N ASP A 145 -12.05 13.11 -11.00
CA ASP A 145 -10.80 12.99 -11.75
C ASP A 145 -9.91 11.94 -11.09
N ARG A 146 -10.15 10.68 -11.40
CA ARG A 146 -9.46 9.53 -10.81
C ARG A 146 -8.89 8.62 -11.88
N LYS A 147 -7.70 8.08 -11.64
CA LYS A 147 -7.13 6.98 -12.39
C LYS A 147 -7.22 5.70 -11.56
N ILE A 148 -7.92 4.71 -12.10
CA ILE A 148 -8.07 3.40 -11.46
C ILE A 148 -7.10 2.42 -12.12
N LEU A 149 -6.26 1.78 -11.31
CA LEU A 149 -5.47 0.62 -11.69
C LEU A 149 -5.96 -0.59 -10.93
N ASN A 150 -6.19 -1.67 -11.66
CA ASN A 150 -6.50 -2.99 -11.10
C ASN A 150 -5.43 -3.95 -11.60
N ASP A 151 -4.64 -4.49 -10.70
CA ASP A 151 -3.51 -5.32 -11.08
C ASP A 151 -3.29 -6.49 -10.13
N GLN A 152 -2.45 -7.44 -10.52
CA GLN A 152 -2.05 -8.59 -9.74
C GLN A 152 -0.54 -8.74 -9.75
N ALA A 153 0.04 -8.95 -8.58
CA ALA A 153 1.46 -9.13 -8.41
C ALA A 153 1.79 -10.54 -7.92
N LYS A 154 2.97 -11.03 -8.27
CA LYS A 154 3.56 -12.24 -7.69
C LYS A 154 4.42 -11.86 -6.50
N ILE A 155 4.19 -12.52 -5.37
CA ILE A 155 5.01 -12.33 -4.19
C ILE A 155 6.37 -13.01 -4.41
N LEU A 156 7.42 -12.24 -4.27
CA LEU A 156 8.80 -12.71 -4.37
C LEU A 156 9.28 -13.23 -3.02
N GLU A 157 9.13 -12.41 -1.98
CA GLU A 157 9.58 -12.71 -0.64
C GLU A 157 8.47 -12.45 0.37
N ALA A 158 8.45 -13.25 1.43
CA ALA A 158 7.55 -13.10 2.57
C ALA A 158 8.31 -13.48 3.85
N PHE A 159 8.43 -12.54 4.79
CA PHE A 159 9.13 -12.72 6.06
C PHE A 159 8.50 -11.83 7.14
N HIS A 160 8.98 -11.94 8.39
CA HIS A 160 8.53 -11.08 9.49
C HIS A 160 9.56 -10.00 9.81
N GLY A 161 9.09 -8.83 10.21
CA GLY A 161 9.93 -7.69 10.58
C GLY A 161 10.01 -6.60 9.52
N ALA A 162 10.78 -5.58 9.82
CA ALA A 162 10.85 -4.37 9.02
C ALA A 162 11.56 -4.56 7.66
N GLY A 163 12.44 -5.56 7.53
CA GLY A 163 13.33 -5.62 6.38
C GLY A 163 14.17 -4.34 6.28
N GLU A 164 14.25 -3.76 5.10
CA GLU A 164 14.93 -2.48 4.86
C GLU A 164 14.04 -1.26 5.17
N LEU A 165 12.76 -1.48 5.53
CA LEU A 165 11.86 -0.40 5.91
C LEU A 165 12.16 0.10 7.33
N HIS A 166 12.03 1.42 7.52
CA HIS A 166 12.16 2.02 8.84
C HIS A 166 10.85 1.90 9.63
N ASP A 167 10.96 1.55 10.90
CA ASP A 167 9.81 1.55 11.82
C ASP A 167 9.22 2.96 11.97
N ILE A 168 7.98 3.04 12.39
CA ILE A 168 7.20 4.27 12.52
C ILE A 168 6.75 4.49 13.97
N ASP A 169 6.51 5.74 14.33
CA ASP A 169 5.68 6.06 15.48
C ASP A 169 4.23 5.69 15.16
N LEU A 170 3.68 4.74 15.91
CA LEU A 170 2.30 4.27 15.72
C LEU A 170 1.24 5.36 15.97
N ASN A 171 1.62 6.47 16.62
CA ASN A 171 0.75 7.63 16.85
C ASN A 171 0.94 8.74 15.81
N ALA A 172 1.88 8.58 14.86
CA ALA A 172 2.09 9.58 13.83
C ALA A 172 0.84 9.76 12.95
N SER A 173 0.57 11.00 12.56
CA SER A 173 -0.51 11.30 11.62
C SER A 173 -0.27 10.63 10.28
N THR A 174 -1.34 10.11 9.68
CA THR A 174 -1.30 9.48 8.35
C THR A 174 -1.99 10.32 7.26
N LEU A 175 -2.74 11.37 7.67
CA LEU A 175 -3.43 12.32 6.76
C LEU A 175 -3.23 13.76 7.22
#